data_a1c67b8ce0509b13a26930527241e335
#
_entry.id   a1c67b8ce0509b13a26930527241e335
#
_cell.length_a   1.000
_cell.length_b   1.000
_cell.length_c   1.000
_cell.angle_alpha   90.00
_cell.angle_beta   90.00
_cell.angle_gamma   90.00
#
_symmetry.space_group_name_H-M   'P 1'
#
loop_
_entity.id
_entity.type
_entity.pdbx_description
1 polymer ?
#
loop_
_entity_poly.entity_id
_entity_poly.type
_entity_poly.pdbx_seq_one_letter_code
_entity_poly.pdbx_strand_id
1 'polypeptide(L)'
;MDGAQAIIREFKVENKYGIHARPAALLVKAAGKFTSDVLIGKKGSEVSAKSIMGLLTVEGHHGAKLFVHAIGEDAEEAMAEIAELFEKKFFEE
;
A
#
# COMPACT_ATOMS: atom_id res chain seq x y z
N MET A 1 -3.42 8.54 -25.80
CA MET A 1 -3.52 8.58 -24.36
C MET A 1 -4.39 7.44 -23.89
N ASP A 2 -3.98 6.82 -22.92
CA ASP A 2 -4.59 5.58 -22.52
C ASP A 2 -5.53 5.72 -21.32
N GLY A 3 -5.70 6.90 -20.78
CA GLY A 3 -6.57 7.10 -19.65
C GLY A 3 -6.02 6.60 -18.33
N ALA A 4 -4.81 6.09 -18.32
CA ALA A 4 -4.22 5.62 -17.09
C ALA A 4 -3.90 6.80 -16.19
N GLN A 5 -4.09 6.60 -14.90
CA GLN A 5 -3.77 7.58 -13.89
C GLN A 5 -2.62 7.08 -13.04
N ALA A 6 -1.85 8.01 -12.50
CA ALA A 6 -0.80 7.70 -11.55
C ALA A 6 -1.00 8.60 -10.34
N ILE A 7 -1.29 8.00 -9.21
CA ILE A 7 -1.55 8.70 -7.96
C ILE A 7 -0.51 8.25 -6.95
N ILE A 8 0.13 9.22 -6.29
CA ILE A 8 1.16 8.93 -5.30
C ILE A 8 0.79 9.63 -4.01
N ARG A 9 0.80 8.89 -2.91
CA ARG A 9 0.57 9.46 -1.59
C ARG A 9 1.56 8.88 -0.60
N GLU A 10 1.86 9.65 0.41
CA GLU A 10 2.73 9.22 1.49
C GLU A 10 1.89 8.91 2.72
N PHE A 11 2.20 7.80 3.39
CA PHE A 11 1.51 7.41 4.61
C PHE A 11 2.52 7.11 5.70
N LYS A 12 2.13 7.41 6.93
CA LYS A 12 2.92 7.04 8.09
C LYS A 12 2.36 5.75 8.68
N VAL A 13 3.24 4.82 9.02
CA VAL A 13 2.83 3.56 9.62
C VAL A 13 2.52 3.81 11.09
N GLU A 14 1.25 3.71 11.46
CA GLU A 14 0.81 4.05 12.81
C GLU A 14 0.58 2.83 13.70
N ASN A 15 0.43 1.64 13.11
CA ASN A 15 0.20 0.46 13.91
C ASN A 15 1.50 -0.01 14.55
N LYS A 16 1.37 -0.63 15.72
CA LYS A 16 2.49 -0.89 16.61
C LYS A 16 3.58 -1.75 15.97
N TYR A 17 3.18 -2.79 15.27
CA TYR A 17 4.15 -3.75 14.73
C TYR A 17 4.47 -3.53 13.26
N GLY A 18 3.96 -2.44 12.66
CA GLY A 18 4.30 -2.11 11.28
C GLY A 18 3.72 -3.08 10.26
N ILE A 19 4.40 -3.16 9.11
CA ILE A 19 3.92 -4.00 8.01
C ILE A 19 4.49 -5.40 8.19
N HIS A 20 3.85 -6.15 9.08
CA HIS A 20 4.16 -7.56 9.26
C HIS A 20 3.13 -8.40 8.49
N ALA A 21 3.05 -9.70 8.76
CA ALA A 21 2.28 -10.60 7.92
C ALA A 21 0.79 -10.22 7.80
N ARG A 22 0.17 -9.79 8.89
CA ARG A 22 -1.26 -9.49 8.86
C ARG A 22 -1.57 -8.23 8.05
N PRO A 23 -0.92 -7.08 8.28
CA PRO A 23 -1.13 -5.94 7.41
C PRO A 23 -0.75 -6.22 5.96
N ALA A 24 0.31 -7.00 5.73
CA ALA A 24 0.69 -7.36 4.36
C ALA A 24 -0.43 -8.13 3.67
N ALA A 25 -1.06 -9.07 4.36
CA ALA A 25 -2.16 -9.83 3.79
C ALA A 25 -3.36 -8.93 3.49
N LEU A 26 -3.64 -7.96 4.36
CA LEU A 26 -4.73 -7.01 4.11
C LEU A 26 -4.44 -6.16 2.88
N LEU A 27 -3.19 -5.73 2.73
CA LEU A 27 -2.81 -4.94 1.56
C LEU A 27 -2.95 -5.74 0.27
N VAL A 28 -2.50 -7.00 0.27
CA VAL A 28 -2.62 -7.85 -0.90
C VAL A 28 -4.09 -8.04 -1.27
N LYS A 29 -4.93 -8.28 -0.27
CA LYS A 29 -6.36 -8.48 -0.53
C LYS A 29 -6.98 -7.22 -1.11
N ALA A 30 -6.65 -6.07 -0.55
CA ALA A 30 -7.20 -4.81 -1.03
C ALA A 30 -6.71 -4.51 -2.43
N ALA A 31 -5.40 -4.59 -2.66
CA ALA A 31 -4.82 -4.26 -3.96
C ALA A 31 -5.30 -5.22 -5.03
N GLY A 32 -5.56 -6.48 -4.67
CA GLY A 32 -5.99 -7.49 -5.62
C GLY A 32 -7.37 -7.25 -6.20
N LYS A 33 -8.15 -6.36 -5.60
CA LYS A 33 -9.48 -6.02 -6.13
C LYS A 33 -9.42 -5.16 -7.38
N PHE A 34 -8.28 -4.55 -7.65
CA PHE A 34 -8.16 -3.53 -8.68
C PHE A 34 -7.22 -3.98 -9.78
N THR A 35 -7.45 -3.46 -10.99
CA THR A 35 -6.58 -3.75 -12.12
C THR A 35 -5.33 -2.87 -12.09
N SER A 36 -5.40 -1.73 -11.41
CA SER A 36 -4.25 -0.84 -11.31
C SER A 36 -3.09 -1.53 -10.61
N ASP A 37 -1.89 -1.13 -10.99
CA ASP A 37 -0.70 -1.51 -10.23
C ASP A 37 -0.67 -0.70 -8.95
N VAL A 38 -0.33 -1.34 -7.84
CA VAL A 38 -0.18 -0.67 -6.56
C VAL A 38 1.19 -1.01 -6.02
N LEU A 39 2.01 0.02 -5.83
CA LEU A 39 3.37 -0.15 -5.32
C LEU A 39 3.45 0.52 -3.97
N ILE A 40 4.21 -0.06 -3.06
CA ILE A 40 4.32 0.48 -1.71
C ILE A 40 5.72 0.26 -1.18
N GLY A 41 6.24 1.26 -0.48
CA GLY A 41 7.55 1.15 0.14
C GLY A 41 8.21 2.48 0.33
N LYS A 42 9.46 2.44 0.76
CA LYS A 42 10.26 3.64 0.85
C LYS A 42 10.63 4.10 -0.54
N LYS A 43 10.89 5.40 -0.66
CA LYS A 43 11.17 6.00 -1.95
C LYS A 43 12.33 5.28 -2.63
N GLY A 44 12.07 4.82 -3.85
CA GLY A 44 13.09 4.13 -4.64
C GLY A 44 13.17 2.64 -4.37
N SER A 45 12.39 2.12 -3.43
CA SER A 45 12.41 0.69 -3.09
C SER A 45 11.00 0.12 -3.00
N GLU A 46 10.08 0.67 -3.78
CA GLU A 46 8.69 0.22 -3.74
C GLU A 46 8.55 -1.17 -4.33
N VAL A 47 7.64 -1.94 -3.75
CA VAL A 47 7.33 -3.30 -4.22
C VAL A 47 5.84 -3.37 -4.55
N SER A 48 5.45 -4.41 -5.28
CA SER A 48 4.04 -4.59 -5.61
C SER A 48 3.25 -4.94 -4.36
N ALA A 49 2.17 -4.18 -4.12
CA ALA A 49 1.27 -4.48 -3.00
C ALA A 49 0.46 -5.75 -3.26
N LYS A 50 0.56 -6.33 -4.46
CA LYS A 50 -0.10 -7.59 -4.77
C LYS A 50 0.79 -8.78 -4.45
N SER A 51 1.99 -8.54 -3.91
CA SER A 51 2.95 -9.59 -3.57
C SER A 51 3.20 -9.58 -2.08
N ILE A 52 2.74 -10.61 -1.37
CA ILE A 52 2.95 -10.66 0.07
C ILE A 52 4.44 -10.79 0.39
N MET A 53 5.18 -11.56 -0.43
CA MET A 53 6.62 -11.69 -0.22
C MET A 53 7.32 -10.35 -0.35
N GLY A 54 6.93 -9.56 -1.38
CA GLY A 54 7.50 -8.24 -1.54
C GLY A 54 7.20 -7.33 -0.36
N LEU A 55 5.94 -7.37 0.11
CA LEU A 55 5.55 -6.51 1.23
C LEU A 55 6.31 -6.83 2.49
N LEU A 56 6.66 -8.10 2.70
CA LEU A 56 7.40 -8.49 3.89
C LEU A 56 8.84 -7.99 3.86
N THR A 57 9.33 -7.54 2.71
CA THR A 57 10.67 -6.94 2.62
C THR A 57 10.65 -5.42 2.86
N VAL A 58 9.47 -4.81 2.93
CA VAL A 58 9.37 -3.38 3.14
C VAL A 58 9.75 -3.05 4.58
N GLU A 59 10.60 -2.02 4.74
CA GLU A 59 11.00 -1.57 6.07
C GLU A 59 9.92 -0.66 6.63
N GLY A 60 8.75 -1.23 6.89
CA GLY A 60 7.58 -0.50 7.33
C GLY A 60 7.34 -0.62 8.81
N HIS A 61 8.35 -0.30 9.62
CA HIS A 61 8.20 -0.31 11.08
C HIS A 61 7.32 0.85 11.53
N HIS A 62 6.92 0.82 12.78
CA HIS A 62 6.11 1.88 13.36
C HIS A 62 6.80 3.23 13.19
N GLY A 63 6.07 4.18 12.67
CA GLY A 63 6.60 5.52 12.43
C GLY A 63 7.22 5.72 11.06
N ALA A 64 7.44 4.64 10.32
CA ALA A 64 8.03 4.77 8.98
C ALA A 64 7.06 5.48 8.04
N LYS A 65 7.62 6.22 7.09
CA LYS A 65 6.83 6.86 6.05
C LYS A 65 7.01 6.08 4.77
N LEU A 66 5.90 5.66 4.18
CA LEU A 66 5.90 4.85 2.97
C LEU A 66 5.14 5.58 1.88
N PHE A 67 5.61 5.42 0.65
CA PHE A 67 4.91 5.94 -0.51
C PHE A 67 4.06 4.84 -1.11
N VAL A 68 2.87 5.20 -1.55
CA VAL A 68 1.98 4.31 -2.27
C VAL A 68 1.73 4.91 -3.64
N HIS A 69 1.98 4.13 -4.67
CA HIS A 69 1.72 4.51 -6.05
C HIS A 69 0.58 3.64 -6.57
N ALA A 70 -0.46 4.26 -7.11
CA ALA A 70 -1.52 3.52 -7.78
C ALA A 70 -1.55 3.98 -9.22
N ILE A 71 -1.44 3.05 -10.17
CA ILE A 71 -1.29 3.36 -11.58
C ILE A 71 -2.27 2.52 -12.37
N GLY A 72 -3.21 3.17 -13.03
CA GLY A 72 -4.20 2.48 -13.85
C GLY A 72 -5.53 3.20 -13.84
N GLU A 73 -6.53 2.57 -14.48
CA GLU A 73 -7.84 3.21 -14.62
C GLU A 73 -8.57 3.35 -13.30
N ASP A 74 -8.41 2.38 -12.40
CA ASP A 74 -9.09 2.41 -11.11
C ASP A 74 -8.14 2.84 -9.99
N ALA A 75 -7.16 3.68 -10.32
CA ALA A 75 -6.14 4.09 -9.36
C ALA A 75 -6.75 4.86 -8.19
N GLU A 76 -7.77 5.70 -8.43
CA GLU A 76 -8.38 6.47 -7.34
C GLU A 76 -9.05 5.55 -6.33
N GLU A 77 -9.81 4.58 -6.82
CA GLU A 77 -10.49 3.65 -5.94
C GLU A 77 -9.47 2.79 -5.18
N ALA A 78 -8.41 2.37 -5.89
CA ALA A 78 -7.37 1.58 -5.23
C ALA A 78 -6.69 2.38 -4.14
N MET A 79 -6.33 3.63 -4.43
CA MET A 79 -5.68 4.47 -3.44
C MET A 79 -6.58 4.70 -2.23
N ALA A 80 -7.88 4.92 -2.46
CA ALA A 80 -8.81 5.15 -1.35
C ALA A 80 -8.87 3.93 -0.42
N GLU A 81 -8.88 2.74 -0.98
CA GLU A 81 -8.95 1.54 -0.16
C GLU A 81 -7.66 1.33 0.63
N ILE A 82 -6.52 1.56 -0.01
CA ILE A 82 -5.24 1.45 0.70
C ILE A 82 -5.14 2.51 1.79
N ALA A 83 -5.56 3.75 1.49
CA ALA A 83 -5.54 4.82 2.48
C ALA A 83 -6.35 4.46 3.71
N GLU A 84 -7.50 3.83 3.51
CA GLU A 84 -8.35 3.45 4.64
C GLU A 84 -7.62 2.46 5.55
N LEU A 85 -6.87 1.52 4.98
CA LEU A 85 -6.12 0.58 5.78
C LEU A 85 -5.11 1.30 6.68
N PHE A 86 -4.39 2.28 6.13
CA PHE A 86 -3.45 3.04 6.94
C PHE A 86 -4.15 3.85 8.01
N GLU A 87 -5.28 4.48 7.66
CA GLU A 87 -6.03 5.30 8.62
C GLU A 87 -6.55 4.48 9.79
N LYS A 88 -6.94 3.25 9.52
CA LYS A 88 -7.49 2.37 10.55
C LYS A 88 -6.40 1.52 11.20
N LYS A 89 -5.14 1.85 10.93
CA LYS A 89 -3.99 1.16 11.51
C LYS A 89 -4.07 -0.35 11.25
N PHE A 90 -4.57 -0.71 10.07
CA PHE A 90 -4.75 -2.10 9.66
C PHE A 90 -5.57 -2.88 10.68
N PHE A 91 -6.49 -2.20 11.35
CA PHE A 91 -7.38 -2.77 12.36
C PHE A 91 -6.60 -3.37 13.53
N GLU A 92 -5.43 -2.82 13.80
CA GLU A 92 -4.60 -3.18 14.95
C GLU A 92 -4.52 -2.02 15.92
N GLU A 93 -4.06 -2.33 17.11
CA GLU A 93 -3.87 -1.28 18.12
C GLU A 93 -2.79 -0.30 17.78
#